data_2e99c6ace7fde792ce9ae4ffb3319be8
#
_entry.id   2e99c6ace7fde792ce9ae4ffb3319be8
#
_cell.length_a   1.000
_cell.length_b   1.000
_cell.length_c   1.000
_cell.angle_alpha   90.00
_cell.angle_beta   90.00
_cell.angle_gamma   90.00
#
_symmetry.space_group_name_H-M   'P 1'
#
loop_
_entity.id
_entity.type
_entity.pdbx_description
1 polymer ?
#
loop_
_entity_poly.entity_id
_entity_poly.type
_entity_poly.pdbx_seq_one_letter_code
_entity_poly.pdbx_strand_id
1 'polypeptide(L)'
;MNMRLFLTLLFLPLSLFGQSAAERRTPLERSLEQRGLVDVSVAVPGVFVSLMYARPDNFVGRVLYTDLHRAYLLPETARALHRAQTALHRKYPDYALKVYDAARPMRIQQRMWNAVAGTSKNIYVSNPARGGGLHNYGLAVDLTLCWARDVRDGSGRLLHAAGDTTGLSMGTPIDYLGAAAHVRDEARLVRRGILRPEHIRLRRILREAMSAGGFRVLATEWWHFNFKTRAQARAHYTPIP
;
A
#
# COMPACT_ATOMS: atom_id res chain seq x y z
N MET A 1 24.86 64.12 32.47
CA MET A 1 25.64 62.87 32.55
C MET A 1 24.76 61.78 31.94
N ASN A 2 24.93 61.53 30.60
CA ASN A 2 24.02 60.65 29.82
C ASN A 2 24.57 59.25 29.82
N MET A 3 23.86 58.35 30.42
CA MET A 3 24.17 56.91 30.45
C MET A 3 23.47 56.24 29.26
N ARG A 4 24.24 55.84 28.21
CA ARG A 4 23.76 55.08 27.06
C ARG A 4 23.70 53.60 27.44
N LEU A 5 22.49 53.07 27.46
CA LEU A 5 22.22 51.65 27.65
C LEU A 5 22.50 50.89 26.30
N PHE A 6 23.54 50.07 26.28
CA PHE A 6 23.79 49.14 25.15
C PHE A 6 22.91 47.89 25.32
N LEU A 7 21.94 47.74 24.44
CA LEU A 7 21.11 46.54 24.35
C LEU A 7 21.85 45.51 23.48
N THR A 8 22.47 44.52 24.11
CA THR A 8 23.12 43.40 23.42
C THR A 8 22.06 42.42 23.01
N LEU A 9 21.70 42.35 21.71
CA LEU A 9 20.87 41.28 21.15
C LEU A 9 21.68 39.97 21.14
N LEU A 10 21.29 39.04 22.01
CA LEU A 10 21.74 37.63 21.93
C LEU A 10 21.05 36.96 20.74
N PHE A 11 21.77 36.73 19.66
CA PHE A 11 21.37 35.80 18.61
C PHE A 11 21.51 34.37 19.18
N LEU A 12 20.42 33.73 19.57
CA LEU A 12 20.38 32.29 19.77
C LEU A 12 20.53 31.62 18.38
N PRO A 13 21.49 30.70 18.20
CA PRO A 13 21.55 29.92 16.98
C PRO A 13 20.29 29.05 16.89
N LEU A 14 19.57 29.19 15.77
CA LEU A 14 18.52 28.23 15.38
C LEU A 14 19.18 26.85 15.30
N SER A 15 18.94 26.01 16.32
CA SER A 15 19.37 24.61 16.30
C SER A 15 18.71 23.94 15.11
N LEU A 16 19.51 23.57 14.12
CA LEU A 16 19.15 22.61 13.08
C LEU A 16 18.85 21.28 13.81
N PHE A 17 17.60 21.07 14.17
CA PHE A 17 17.13 19.76 14.56
C PHE A 17 17.34 18.84 13.35
N GLY A 18 18.35 17.98 13.43
CA GLY A 18 18.61 16.96 12.42
C GLY A 18 17.37 16.10 12.27
N GLN A 19 16.83 16.02 11.03
CA GLN A 19 15.74 15.12 10.70
C GLN A 19 16.08 13.71 11.21
N SER A 20 15.13 13.03 11.85
CA SER A 20 15.32 11.67 12.30
C SER A 20 15.66 10.78 11.10
N ALA A 21 16.36 9.66 11.32
CA ALA A 21 16.71 8.74 10.24
C ALA A 21 15.47 8.26 9.46
N ALA A 22 14.29 8.19 10.12
CA ALA A 22 13.00 7.87 9.52
C ALA A 22 12.45 8.97 8.59
N GLU A 23 12.86 10.24 8.76
CA GLU A 23 12.43 11.36 7.92
C GLU A 23 13.25 11.51 6.65
N ARG A 24 14.48 10.99 6.63
CA ARG A 24 15.38 11.10 5.47
C ARG A 24 14.97 10.13 4.37
N ARG A 25 14.82 10.65 3.14
CA ARG A 25 14.61 9.83 1.93
C ARG A 25 15.86 9.03 1.61
N THR A 26 15.69 7.75 1.29
CA THR A 26 16.78 6.91 0.76
C THR A 26 17.18 7.37 -0.66
N PRO A 27 18.34 6.93 -1.20
CA PRO A 27 18.68 7.19 -2.61
C PRO A 27 17.61 6.67 -3.58
N LEU A 28 17.03 5.48 -3.33
CA LEU A 28 15.95 4.93 -4.13
C LEU A 28 14.71 5.83 -4.07
N GLU A 29 14.26 6.21 -2.88
CA GLU A 29 13.08 7.05 -2.68
C GLU A 29 13.22 8.40 -3.38
N ARG A 30 14.40 9.06 -3.28
CA ARG A 30 14.70 10.27 -4.05
C ARG A 30 14.63 10.04 -5.57
N SER A 31 15.13 8.90 -6.05
CA SER A 31 15.04 8.55 -7.47
C SER A 31 13.59 8.36 -7.92
N LEU A 32 12.73 7.78 -7.09
CA LEU A 32 11.29 7.66 -7.37
C LEU A 32 10.62 9.03 -7.44
N GLU A 33 10.92 9.94 -6.51
CA GLU A 33 10.42 11.31 -6.50
C GLU A 33 10.90 12.10 -7.74
N GLN A 34 12.17 11.99 -8.13
CA GLN A 34 12.71 12.58 -9.35
C GLN A 34 12.05 12.06 -10.64
N ARG A 35 11.53 10.82 -10.62
CA ARG A 35 10.71 10.24 -11.69
C ARG A 35 9.25 10.69 -11.65
N GLY A 36 8.90 11.58 -10.73
CA GLY A 36 7.55 12.11 -10.56
C GLY A 36 6.60 11.24 -9.76
N LEU A 37 7.06 10.16 -9.12
CA LEU A 37 6.22 9.41 -8.20
C LEU A 37 6.02 10.20 -6.90
N VAL A 38 4.87 10.01 -6.27
CA VAL A 38 4.50 10.69 -5.02
C VAL A 38 4.35 9.71 -3.87
N ASP A 39 4.74 10.14 -2.67
CA ASP A 39 4.53 9.40 -1.43
C ASP A 39 3.04 9.30 -1.12
N VAL A 40 2.53 8.08 -1.01
CA VAL A 40 1.11 7.77 -0.79
C VAL A 40 0.61 8.35 0.53
N SER A 41 1.43 8.33 1.58
CA SER A 41 1.03 8.85 2.90
C SER A 41 0.81 10.37 2.90
N VAL A 42 1.46 11.08 1.99
CA VAL A 42 1.29 12.52 1.79
C VAL A 42 0.19 12.82 0.78
N ALA A 43 0.15 12.08 -0.33
CA ALA A 43 -0.77 12.35 -1.44
C ALA A 43 -2.20 11.85 -1.19
N VAL A 44 -2.40 10.93 -0.24
CA VAL A 44 -3.70 10.30 0.06
C VAL A 44 -4.01 10.40 1.56
N PRO A 45 -4.55 11.52 2.04
CA PRO A 45 -4.94 11.68 3.43
C PRO A 45 -5.89 10.59 3.91
N GLY A 46 -5.66 10.09 5.14
CA GLY A 46 -6.48 9.05 5.77
C GLY A 46 -6.18 7.62 5.30
N VAL A 47 -5.18 7.42 4.42
CA VAL A 47 -4.67 6.09 4.09
C VAL A 47 -3.57 5.70 5.08
N PHE A 48 -3.53 4.42 5.44
CA PHE A 48 -2.42 3.85 6.22
C PHE A 48 -1.45 3.11 5.29
N VAL A 49 -0.17 3.11 5.63
CA VAL A 49 0.88 2.40 4.87
C VAL A 49 1.66 1.48 5.79
N SER A 50 1.88 0.23 5.35
CA SER A 50 2.65 -0.77 6.08
C SER A 50 3.29 -1.75 5.09
N LEU A 51 4.40 -1.35 4.47
CA LEU A 51 5.06 -2.13 3.41
C LEU A 51 5.40 -3.54 3.88
N MET A 52 4.76 -4.55 3.30
CA MET A 52 4.92 -5.95 3.72
C MET A 52 6.28 -6.51 3.33
N TYR A 53 6.84 -6.09 2.21
CA TYR A 53 8.17 -6.56 1.76
C TYR A 53 9.34 -5.89 2.49
N ALA A 54 9.06 -4.93 3.38
CA ALA A 54 10.02 -4.42 4.37
C ALA A 54 10.12 -5.32 5.63
N ARG A 55 9.33 -6.40 5.69
CA ARG A 55 9.29 -7.40 6.78
C ARG A 55 9.44 -8.81 6.20
N PRO A 56 9.81 -9.82 7.02
CA PRO A 56 9.95 -11.20 6.56
C PRO A 56 8.63 -11.97 6.43
N ASP A 57 7.50 -11.45 6.95
CA ASP A 57 6.17 -12.06 6.94
C ASP A 57 5.44 -11.90 5.58
N ASN A 58 6.14 -12.20 4.49
CA ASN A 58 5.65 -12.19 3.11
C ASN A 58 5.90 -13.57 2.46
N PHE A 59 5.38 -13.80 1.24
CA PHE A 59 5.46 -15.13 0.60
C PHE A 59 6.90 -15.59 0.29
N VAL A 60 7.88 -14.68 0.26
CA VAL A 60 9.31 -15.00 0.04
C VAL A 60 10.01 -15.38 1.36
N GLY A 61 9.43 -15.03 2.52
CA GLY A 61 9.96 -15.33 3.85
C GLY A 61 11.18 -14.50 4.26
N ARG A 62 11.44 -13.36 3.60
CA ARG A 62 12.57 -12.47 3.91
C ARG A 62 12.29 -11.02 3.50
N VAL A 63 13.06 -10.10 4.10
CA VAL A 63 13.02 -8.67 3.75
C VAL A 63 13.52 -8.47 2.31
N LEU A 64 12.71 -7.84 1.47
CA LEU A 64 13.07 -7.46 0.12
C LEU A 64 13.29 -5.95 -0.04
N TYR A 65 12.54 -5.13 0.71
CA TYR A 65 12.68 -3.67 0.74
C TYR A 65 13.64 -3.27 1.85
N THR A 66 14.92 -3.11 1.51
CA THR A 66 15.97 -2.64 2.44
C THR A 66 16.18 -1.13 2.36
N ASP A 67 15.74 -0.51 1.27
CA ASP A 67 15.94 0.89 0.91
C ASP A 67 14.67 1.57 0.38
N LEU A 68 13.50 0.95 0.60
CA LEU A 68 12.17 1.49 0.32
C LEU A 68 11.31 1.38 1.59
N HIS A 69 11.04 2.51 2.23
CA HIS A 69 10.32 2.60 3.50
C HIS A 69 8.95 3.27 3.37
N ARG A 70 8.66 3.82 2.19
CA ARG A 70 7.42 4.53 1.85
C ARG A 70 6.78 3.92 0.60
N ALA A 71 5.46 3.98 0.54
CA ALA A 71 4.71 3.60 -0.66
C ALA A 71 4.70 4.75 -1.66
N TYR A 72 5.07 4.48 -2.90
CA TYR A 72 5.07 5.47 -3.98
C TYR A 72 4.11 5.07 -5.10
N LEU A 73 3.48 6.04 -5.73
CA LEU A 73 2.62 5.85 -6.90
C LEU A 73 2.86 6.98 -7.91
N LEU A 74 2.49 6.76 -9.16
CA LEU A 74 2.32 7.86 -10.10
C LEU A 74 1.23 8.82 -9.59
N PRO A 75 1.33 10.14 -9.85
CA PRO A 75 0.37 11.13 -9.35
C PRO A 75 -1.08 10.82 -9.71
N GLU A 76 -1.34 10.34 -10.91
CA GLU A 76 -2.68 9.95 -11.35
C GLU A 76 -3.22 8.72 -10.60
N THR A 77 -2.35 7.74 -10.28
CA THR A 77 -2.71 6.56 -9.48
C THR A 77 -2.98 6.96 -8.03
N ALA A 78 -2.18 7.87 -7.46
CA ALA A 78 -2.40 8.42 -6.13
C ALA A 78 -3.72 9.20 -6.04
N ARG A 79 -4.04 10.04 -7.03
CA ARG A 79 -5.36 10.71 -7.12
C ARG A 79 -6.52 9.73 -7.22
N ALA A 80 -6.34 8.63 -7.95
CA ALA A 80 -7.32 7.55 -8.03
C ALA A 80 -7.53 6.87 -6.67
N LEU A 81 -6.43 6.60 -5.94
CA LEU A 81 -6.47 6.03 -4.59
C LEU A 81 -7.14 6.99 -3.59
N HIS A 82 -6.89 8.29 -3.72
CA HIS A 82 -7.59 9.30 -2.90
C HIS A 82 -9.11 9.25 -3.13
N ARG A 83 -9.57 9.14 -4.39
CA ARG A 83 -11.00 8.99 -4.67
C ARG A 83 -11.57 7.71 -4.05
N ALA A 84 -10.83 6.61 -4.09
CA ALA A 84 -11.22 5.35 -3.46
C ALA A 84 -11.36 5.48 -1.94
N GLN A 85 -10.36 6.10 -1.27
CA GLN A 85 -10.39 6.38 0.17
C GLN A 85 -11.57 7.28 0.55
N THR A 86 -11.82 8.35 -0.22
CA THR A 86 -12.94 9.27 0.00
C THR A 86 -14.29 8.56 -0.15
N ALA A 87 -14.45 7.72 -1.18
CA ALA A 87 -15.66 6.93 -1.40
C ALA A 87 -15.89 5.91 -0.27
N LEU A 88 -14.83 5.25 0.18
CA LEU A 88 -14.88 4.34 1.33
C LEU A 88 -15.36 5.07 2.58
N HIS A 89 -14.68 6.14 2.96
CA HIS A 89 -14.97 6.87 4.20
C HIS A 89 -16.39 7.46 4.21
N ARG A 90 -16.88 7.95 3.06
CA ARG A 90 -18.24 8.47 2.95
C ARG A 90 -19.30 7.40 3.23
N LYS A 91 -19.10 6.16 2.82
CA LYS A 91 -20.09 5.07 2.97
C LYS A 91 -19.86 4.21 4.21
N TYR A 92 -18.60 4.09 4.63
CA TYR A 92 -18.13 3.25 5.73
C TYR A 92 -17.11 4.05 6.58
N PRO A 93 -17.55 5.02 7.39
CA PRO A 93 -16.66 5.97 8.07
C PRO A 93 -15.73 5.33 9.11
N ASP A 94 -16.03 4.10 9.53
CA ASP A 94 -15.17 3.36 10.45
C ASP A 94 -13.99 2.68 9.76
N TYR A 95 -13.97 2.63 8.41
CA TYR A 95 -12.94 1.95 7.63
C TYR A 95 -12.06 2.92 6.87
N ALA A 96 -10.79 2.55 6.74
CA ALA A 96 -9.81 3.18 5.89
C ALA A 96 -9.09 2.13 5.05
N LEU A 97 -8.38 2.58 4.01
CA LEU A 97 -7.50 1.74 3.22
C LEU A 97 -6.12 1.63 3.89
N LYS A 98 -5.52 0.44 3.89
CA LYS A 98 -4.16 0.17 4.34
C LYS A 98 -3.34 -0.46 3.22
N VAL A 99 -2.37 0.28 2.72
CA VAL A 99 -1.49 -0.12 1.61
C VAL A 99 -0.32 -0.95 2.13
N TYR A 100 -0.10 -2.10 1.50
CA TYR A 100 0.99 -3.03 1.80
C TYR A 100 2.05 -3.08 0.70
N ASP A 101 1.69 -2.74 -0.55
CA ASP A 101 2.64 -2.56 -1.65
C ASP A 101 2.10 -1.58 -2.70
N ALA A 102 3.03 -0.89 -3.40
CA ALA A 102 2.71 0.09 -4.41
C ALA A 102 3.75 0.05 -5.54
N ALA A 103 4.56 1.09 -5.73
CA ALA A 103 5.66 1.08 -6.68
C ALA A 103 6.73 0.07 -6.25
N ARG A 104 7.04 -0.89 -7.15
CA ARG A 104 7.98 -1.99 -6.90
C ARG A 104 9.11 -1.95 -7.92
N PRO A 105 10.37 -1.76 -7.53
CA PRO A 105 11.51 -1.85 -8.46
C PRO A 105 11.61 -3.19 -9.15
N MET A 106 12.04 -3.20 -10.43
CA MET A 106 12.20 -4.43 -11.23
C MET A 106 13.19 -5.41 -10.60
N ARG A 107 14.25 -4.93 -9.92
CA ARG A 107 15.19 -5.77 -9.17
C ARG A 107 14.51 -6.56 -8.05
N ILE A 108 13.49 -5.99 -7.41
CA ILE A 108 12.67 -6.68 -6.39
C ILE A 108 11.72 -7.68 -7.06
N GLN A 109 11.09 -7.29 -8.16
CA GLN A 109 10.26 -8.20 -8.96
C GLN A 109 11.05 -9.44 -9.40
N GLN A 110 12.33 -9.28 -9.78
CA GLN A 110 13.21 -10.40 -10.13
C GLN A 110 13.46 -11.34 -8.94
N ARG A 111 13.67 -10.79 -7.74
CA ARG A 111 13.83 -11.61 -6.51
C ARG A 111 12.55 -12.39 -6.18
N MET A 112 11.39 -11.77 -6.33
CA MET A 112 10.08 -12.42 -6.15
C MET A 112 9.88 -13.55 -7.17
N TRP A 113 10.17 -13.27 -8.45
CA TRP A 113 10.07 -14.27 -9.50
C TRP A 113 10.98 -15.47 -9.23
N ASN A 114 12.21 -15.25 -8.84
CA ASN A 114 13.16 -16.32 -8.54
C ASN A 114 12.67 -17.24 -7.40
N ALA A 115 11.87 -16.73 -6.47
CA ALA A 115 11.31 -17.53 -5.38
C ALA A 115 10.19 -18.49 -5.84
N VAL A 116 9.57 -18.25 -7.00
CA VAL A 116 8.43 -19.05 -7.50
C VAL A 116 8.68 -19.65 -8.89
N ALA A 117 9.74 -19.25 -9.58
CA ALA A 117 10.09 -19.78 -10.91
C ALA A 117 10.22 -21.31 -10.85
N GLY A 118 9.63 -22.00 -11.82
CA GLY A 118 9.60 -23.47 -11.84
C GLY A 118 8.57 -24.13 -10.91
N THR A 119 7.81 -23.37 -10.14
CA THR A 119 6.72 -23.88 -9.29
C THR A 119 5.34 -23.51 -9.86
N SER A 120 4.28 -24.17 -9.37
CA SER A 120 2.89 -23.81 -9.69
C SER A 120 2.47 -22.42 -9.20
N LYS A 121 3.25 -21.81 -8.30
CA LYS A 121 3.02 -20.47 -7.78
C LYS A 121 3.47 -19.35 -8.70
N ASN A 122 4.19 -19.65 -9.78
CA ASN A 122 4.68 -18.65 -10.75
C ASN A 122 3.54 -17.85 -11.43
N ILE A 123 2.30 -18.38 -11.44
CA ILE A 123 1.12 -17.68 -11.99
C ILE A 123 0.73 -16.43 -11.19
N TYR A 124 1.14 -16.33 -9.92
CA TYR A 124 0.85 -15.18 -9.03
C TYR A 124 1.91 -14.08 -9.10
N VAL A 125 3.07 -14.34 -9.69
CA VAL A 125 4.16 -13.35 -9.76
C VAL A 125 4.46 -13.01 -11.22
N SER A 126 4.37 -11.74 -11.57
CA SER A 126 4.65 -11.29 -12.95
C SER A 126 6.10 -11.55 -13.32
N ASN A 127 6.33 -12.18 -14.48
CA ASN A 127 7.68 -12.46 -14.99
C ASN A 127 8.38 -11.15 -15.41
N PRO A 128 9.52 -10.77 -14.80
CA PRO A 128 10.25 -9.55 -15.11
C PRO A 128 10.79 -9.53 -16.56
N ALA A 129 11.19 -10.69 -17.12
CA ALA A 129 11.62 -10.79 -18.52
C ALA A 129 10.52 -10.45 -19.53
N ARG A 130 9.26 -10.42 -19.08
CA ARG A 130 8.09 -10.00 -19.87
C ARG A 130 7.60 -8.61 -19.48
N GLY A 131 8.47 -7.75 -18.92
CA GLY A 131 8.16 -6.37 -18.51
C GLY A 131 7.47 -6.25 -17.16
N GLY A 132 7.50 -7.30 -16.34
CA GLY A 132 6.96 -7.26 -14.97
C GLY A 132 5.45 -7.09 -14.87
N GLY A 133 5.00 -6.58 -13.72
CA GLY A 133 3.60 -6.26 -13.38
C GLY A 133 3.37 -4.75 -13.27
N LEU A 134 2.13 -4.34 -12.95
CA LEU A 134 1.76 -2.92 -12.90
C LEU A 134 2.34 -2.19 -11.67
N HIS A 135 2.73 -2.89 -10.62
CA HIS A 135 3.55 -2.33 -9.53
C HIS A 135 4.88 -1.75 -10.02
N ASN A 136 5.48 -2.40 -11.04
CA ASN A 136 6.75 -1.93 -11.59
C ASN A 136 6.66 -0.60 -12.36
N TYR A 137 5.44 -0.10 -12.53
CA TYR A 137 5.15 1.20 -13.17
C TYR A 137 4.51 2.20 -12.21
N GLY A 138 4.29 1.84 -10.92
CA GLY A 138 3.53 2.66 -9.99
C GLY A 138 2.05 2.78 -10.31
N LEU A 139 1.48 1.76 -10.96
CA LEU A 139 0.11 1.70 -11.49
C LEU A 139 -0.77 0.62 -10.83
N ALA A 140 -0.28 0.00 -9.77
CA ALA A 140 -1.02 -0.99 -8.98
C ALA A 140 -0.75 -0.80 -7.49
N VAL A 141 -1.68 -1.29 -6.67
CA VAL A 141 -1.57 -1.33 -5.21
C VAL A 141 -2.04 -2.68 -4.67
N ASP A 142 -1.37 -3.16 -3.62
CA ASP A 142 -1.84 -4.23 -2.76
C ASP A 142 -2.29 -3.62 -1.43
N LEU A 143 -3.56 -3.86 -1.04
CA LEU A 143 -4.14 -3.20 0.12
C LEU A 143 -5.32 -3.97 0.73
N THR A 144 -5.70 -3.58 1.94
CA THR A 144 -6.87 -4.08 2.65
C THR A 144 -7.65 -2.96 3.34
N LEU A 145 -8.72 -3.32 4.04
CA LEU A 145 -9.40 -2.44 4.98
C LEU A 145 -8.70 -2.46 6.34
N CYS A 146 -8.71 -1.33 7.03
CA CYS A 146 -8.34 -1.19 8.43
C CYS A 146 -9.31 -0.27 9.16
N TRP A 147 -9.22 -0.20 10.48
CA TRP A 147 -9.99 0.77 11.27
C TRP A 147 -9.47 2.19 10.99
N ALA A 148 -10.39 3.11 10.69
CA ALA A 148 -10.04 4.50 10.37
C ALA A 148 -9.61 5.29 11.61
N ARG A 149 -10.06 4.87 12.81
CA ARG A 149 -9.84 5.49 14.10
C ARG A 149 -9.79 4.44 15.20
N ASP A 150 -9.38 4.84 16.41
CA ASP A 150 -9.48 4.02 17.60
C ASP A 150 -10.94 3.60 17.85
N VAL A 151 -11.15 2.31 18.10
CA VAL A 151 -12.43 1.74 18.51
C VAL A 151 -12.31 1.35 19.98
N ARG A 152 -13.22 1.87 20.82
CA ARG A 152 -13.23 1.61 22.26
C ARG A 152 -14.56 1.00 22.69
N ASP A 153 -14.55 0.18 23.73
CA ASP A 153 -15.77 -0.33 24.35
C ASP A 153 -16.44 0.71 25.29
N GLY A 154 -17.58 0.34 25.86
CA GLY A 154 -18.33 1.23 26.76
C GLY A 154 -17.60 1.64 28.04
N SER A 155 -16.50 0.96 28.40
CA SER A 155 -15.61 1.32 29.53
C SER A 155 -14.45 2.24 29.09
N GLY A 156 -14.32 2.56 27.79
CA GLY A 156 -13.21 3.32 27.23
C GLY A 156 -11.96 2.50 26.90
N ARG A 157 -11.97 1.17 27.11
CA ARG A 157 -10.86 0.29 26.77
C ARG A 157 -10.71 0.20 25.25
N LEU A 158 -9.47 0.33 24.76
CA LEU A 158 -9.16 0.20 23.34
C LEU A 158 -9.41 -1.24 22.87
N LEU A 159 -10.26 -1.40 21.87
CA LEU A 159 -10.51 -2.66 21.17
C LEU A 159 -9.66 -2.78 19.91
N HIS A 160 -9.63 -1.72 19.10
CA HIS A 160 -8.83 -1.63 17.86
C HIS A 160 -8.21 -0.24 17.75
N ALA A 161 -6.93 -0.18 17.43
CA ALA A 161 -6.26 1.08 17.13
C ALA A 161 -6.52 1.51 15.67
N ALA A 162 -6.41 2.80 15.39
CA ALA A 162 -6.40 3.32 14.02
C ALA A 162 -5.31 2.60 13.18
N GLY A 163 -5.67 2.16 11.99
CA GLY A 163 -4.80 1.38 11.10
C GLY A 163 -4.69 -0.11 11.45
N ASP A 164 -5.32 -0.59 12.53
CA ASP A 164 -5.39 -2.02 12.83
C ASP A 164 -6.33 -2.76 11.87
N THR A 165 -6.02 -4.01 11.56
CA THR A 165 -6.81 -4.90 10.69
C THR A 165 -7.51 -6.01 11.46
N THR A 166 -7.29 -6.12 12.77
CA THR A 166 -7.90 -7.13 13.64
C THR A 166 -9.42 -7.02 13.58
N GLY A 167 -10.10 -8.16 13.41
CA GLY A 167 -11.55 -8.21 13.22
C GLY A 167 -12.03 -7.96 11.78
N LEU A 168 -11.16 -7.54 10.85
CA LEU A 168 -11.47 -7.27 9.44
C LEU A 168 -10.89 -8.34 8.52
N SER A 169 -11.12 -9.63 8.86
CA SER A 169 -10.56 -10.73 8.10
C SER A 169 -11.14 -10.83 6.69
N MET A 170 -10.26 -10.90 5.70
CA MET A 170 -10.59 -11.15 4.31
C MET A 170 -10.61 -12.67 3.96
N GLY A 171 -10.43 -13.55 4.95
CA GLY A 171 -10.43 -15.02 4.80
C GLY A 171 -9.09 -15.62 4.39
N THR A 172 -8.16 -14.80 3.88
CA THR A 172 -6.73 -15.13 3.71
C THR A 172 -5.90 -13.90 4.02
N PRO A 173 -4.64 -14.06 4.42
CA PRO A 173 -3.70 -12.92 4.41
C PRO A 173 -3.50 -12.40 2.99
N ILE A 174 -2.95 -11.19 2.87
CA ILE A 174 -2.34 -10.69 1.62
C ILE A 174 -1.17 -11.62 1.27
N ASP A 175 -0.82 -11.74 0.00
CA ASP A 175 0.20 -12.66 -0.51
C ASP A 175 -0.10 -14.16 -0.35
N TYR A 176 -1.33 -14.53 -0.04
CA TYR A 176 -1.73 -15.94 -0.05
C TYR A 176 -1.82 -16.46 -1.49
N LEU A 177 -0.79 -17.15 -1.96
CA LEU A 177 -0.69 -17.69 -3.31
C LEU A 177 -1.49 -19.01 -3.44
N GLY A 178 -2.83 -18.90 -3.53
CA GLY A 178 -3.73 -20.05 -3.60
C GLY A 178 -5.17 -19.67 -3.90
N ALA A 179 -5.99 -20.70 -4.21
CA ALA A 179 -7.37 -20.54 -4.68
C ALA A 179 -8.28 -19.74 -3.72
N ALA A 180 -8.03 -19.75 -2.40
CA ALA A 180 -8.83 -18.99 -1.44
C ALA A 180 -8.66 -17.44 -1.58
N ALA A 181 -7.63 -16.99 -2.32
CA ALA A 181 -7.46 -15.58 -2.68
C ALA A 181 -8.27 -15.16 -3.92
N HIS A 182 -8.73 -16.12 -4.74
CA HIS A 182 -9.36 -15.83 -6.02
C HIS A 182 -10.74 -15.18 -5.86
N VAL A 183 -10.92 -14.00 -6.44
CA VAL A 183 -12.19 -13.28 -6.49
C VAL A 183 -13.23 -14.05 -7.32
N ARG A 184 -12.83 -14.63 -8.44
CA ARG A 184 -13.70 -15.41 -9.32
C ARG A 184 -14.27 -16.67 -8.68
N ASP A 185 -13.62 -17.18 -7.62
CA ASP A 185 -13.99 -18.42 -6.95
C ASP A 185 -14.79 -18.22 -5.65
N GLU A 186 -15.03 -16.98 -5.22
CA GLU A 186 -15.62 -16.63 -3.92
C GLU A 186 -16.91 -17.41 -3.61
N ALA A 187 -17.87 -17.43 -4.54
CA ALA A 187 -19.13 -18.13 -4.33
C ALA A 187 -18.95 -19.65 -4.10
N ARG A 188 -18.04 -20.28 -4.84
CA ARG A 188 -17.68 -21.69 -4.70
C ARG A 188 -17.01 -21.96 -3.36
N LEU A 189 -16.11 -21.05 -2.94
CA LEU A 189 -15.35 -21.18 -1.70
C LEU A 189 -16.24 -21.02 -0.46
N VAL A 190 -17.27 -20.16 -0.53
CA VAL A 190 -18.28 -20.03 0.53
C VAL A 190 -19.13 -21.30 0.63
N ARG A 191 -19.63 -21.83 -0.51
CA ARG A 191 -20.40 -23.10 -0.48
C ARG A 191 -19.61 -24.26 0.09
N ARG A 192 -18.28 -24.25 -0.01
CA ARG A 192 -17.38 -25.28 0.55
C ARG A 192 -16.94 -24.98 1.98
N GLY A 193 -17.43 -23.91 2.62
CA GLY A 193 -17.04 -23.53 3.97
C GLY A 193 -15.59 -23.04 4.13
N ILE A 194 -14.86 -22.81 3.01
CA ILE A 194 -13.46 -22.31 3.02
C ILE A 194 -13.44 -20.82 3.31
N LEU A 195 -14.35 -20.07 2.75
CA LEU A 195 -14.59 -18.65 3.07
C LEU A 195 -15.94 -18.51 3.75
N ARG A 196 -16.05 -17.52 4.65
CA ARG A 196 -17.31 -17.16 5.32
C ARG A 196 -17.97 -15.96 4.62
N PRO A 197 -19.29 -15.78 4.76
CA PRO A 197 -20.01 -14.63 4.17
C PRO A 197 -19.44 -13.26 4.56
N GLU A 198 -18.98 -13.11 5.81
CA GLU A 198 -18.37 -11.86 6.27
C GLU A 198 -17.05 -11.53 5.55
N HIS A 199 -16.22 -12.53 5.19
CA HIS A 199 -15.02 -12.28 4.36
C HIS A 199 -15.41 -11.69 3.01
N ILE A 200 -16.46 -12.23 2.39
CA ILE A 200 -16.93 -11.73 1.08
C ILE A 200 -17.55 -10.34 1.21
N ARG A 201 -18.24 -10.05 2.31
CA ARG A 201 -18.76 -8.71 2.61
C ARG A 201 -17.62 -7.68 2.65
N LEU A 202 -16.54 -7.96 3.39
CA LEU A 202 -15.39 -7.05 3.50
C LEU A 202 -14.65 -6.90 2.16
N ARG A 203 -14.39 -8.00 1.43
CA ARG A 203 -13.81 -7.95 0.08
C ARG A 203 -14.68 -7.15 -0.89
N ARG A 204 -16.01 -7.19 -0.77
CA ARG A 204 -16.94 -6.41 -1.59
C ARG A 204 -16.84 -4.92 -1.27
N ILE A 205 -16.81 -4.55 0.01
CA ILE A 205 -16.61 -3.16 0.45
C ILE A 205 -15.30 -2.61 -0.14
N LEU A 206 -14.21 -3.38 -0.03
CA LEU A 206 -12.92 -3.01 -0.59
C LEU A 206 -13.00 -2.78 -2.12
N ARG A 207 -13.57 -3.74 -2.86
CA ARG A 207 -13.73 -3.62 -4.32
C ARG A 207 -14.60 -2.46 -4.74
N GLU A 208 -15.68 -2.19 -4.01
CA GLU A 208 -16.57 -1.05 -4.26
C GLU A 208 -15.82 0.27 -4.12
N ALA A 209 -15.08 0.45 -3.04
CA ALA A 209 -14.25 1.63 -2.82
C ALA A 209 -13.20 1.81 -3.93
N MET A 210 -12.46 0.75 -4.25
CA MET A 210 -11.41 0.78 -5.26
C MET A 210 -11.97 1.04 -6.67
N SER A 211 -13.14 0.47 -7.00
CA SER A 211 -13.83 0.73 -8.27
C SER A 211 -14.26 2.19 -8.40
N ALA A 212 -14.71 2.82 -7.31
CA ALA A 212 -15.04 4.26 -7.31
C ALA A 212 -13.80 5.14 -7.59
N GLY A 213 -12.59 4.66 -7.24
CA GLY A 213 -11.32 5.27 -7.63
C GLY A 213 -10.93 5.03 -9.09
N GLY A 214 -11.56 4.06 -9.77
CA GLY A 214 -11.21 3.65 -11.14
C GLY A 214 -10.25 2.46 -11.21
N PHE A 215 -10.02 1.77 -10.11
CA PHE A 215 -9.21 0.56 -10.07
C PHE A 215 -10.01 -0.70 -10.44
N ARG A 216 -9.30 -1.73 -10.89
CA ARG A 216 -9.82 -3.06 -11.17
C ARG A 216 -9.08 -4.09 -10.37
N VAL A 217 -9.83 -4.95 -9.66
CA VAL A 217 -9.27 -6.07 -8.89
C VAL A 217 -8.70 -7.13 -9.84
N LEU A 218 -7.60 -7.78 -9.44
CA LEU A 218 -7.08 -8.95 -10.13
C LEU A 218 -7.93 -10.19 -9.77
N ALA A 219 -8.30 -10.98 -10.76
CA ALA A 219 -9.21 -12.12 -10.56
C ALA A 219 -8.67 -13.22 -9.63
N THR A 220 -7.35 -13.29 -9.46
CA THR A 220 -6.64 -14.28 -8.63
C THR A 220 -6.20 -13.77 -7.26
N GLU A 221 -6.39 -12.47 -6.98
CA GLU A 221 -5.87 -11.82 -5.77
C GLU A 221 -6.84 -10.74 -5.30
N TRP A 222 -7.52 -10.95 -4.16
CA TRP A 222 -8.54 -10.02 -3.66
C TRP A 222 -7.97 -8.68 -3.21
N TRP A 223 -6.66 -8.60 -2.91
CA TRP A 223 -5.95 -7.41 -2.43
C TRP A 223 -5.35 -6.56 -3.53
N HIS A 224 -5.12 -7.14 -4.74
CA HIS A 224 -4.39 -6.51 -5.84
C HIS A 224 -5.31 -5.72 -6.77
N PHE A 225 -5.01 -4.44 -6.95
CA PHE A 225 -5.81 -3.52 -7.75
C PHE A 225 -4.97 -2.79 -8.78
N ASN A 226 -5.35 -2.91 -10.04
CA ASN A 226 -4.72 -2.26 -11.18
C ASN A 226 -5.47 -0.99 -11.58
N PHE A 227 -4.73 0.14 -11.77
CA PHE A 227 -5.30 1.40 -12.26
C PHE A 227 -5.35 1.47 -13.78
N LYS A 228 -4.35 0.91 -14.48
CA LYS A 228 -4.28 0.84 -15.94
C LYS A 228 -4.25 -0.61 -16.41
N THR A 229 -4.32 -0.81 -17.72
CA THR A 229 -4.03 -2.10 -18.34
C THR A 229 -2.53 -2.26 -18.59
N ARG A 230 -2.06 -3.50 -18.78
CA ARG A 230 -0.66 -3.77 -19.18
C ARG A 230 -0.30 -3.10 -20.49
N ALA A 231 -1.22 -3.07 -21.46
CA ALA A 231 -0.98 -2.42 -22.76
C ALA A 231 -0.75 -0.92 -22.57
N GLN A 232 -1.59 -0.24 -21.80
CA GLN A 232 -1.42 1.17 -21.47
C GLN A 232 -0.10 1.44 -20.71
N ALA A 233 0.24 0.58 -19.73
CA ALA A 233 1.48 0.73 -18.99
C ALA A 233 2.69 0.70 -19.92
N ARG A 234 2.79 -0.30 -20.78
CA ARG A 234 3.91 -0.47 -21.72
C ARG A 234 3.99 0.62 -22.79
N ALA A 235 2.84 1.16 -23.21
CA ALA A 235 2.79 2.21 -24.23
C ALA A 235 3.22 3.58 -23.71
N HIS A 236 3.02 3.86 -22.41
CA HIS A 236 3.12 5.23 -21.92
C HIS A 236 4.04 5.42 -20.71
N TYR A 237 4.57 4.35 -20.12
CA TYR A 237 5.34 4.42 -18.86
C TYR A 237 6.60 3.56 -18.93
N THR A 238 7.64 3.99 -18.22
CA THR A 238 8.89 3.24 -18.07
C THR A 238 8.89 2.49 -16.74
N PRO A 239 9.27 1.20 -16.71
CA PRO A 239 9.39 0.46 -15.46
C PRO A 239 10.40 1.10 -14.51
N ILE A 240 10.15 0.97 -13.23
CA ILE A 240 11.07 1.37 -12.14
C ILE A 240 12.21 0.35 -12.10
N PRO A 241 13.49 0.75 -12.23
CA PRO A 241 14.64 -0.15 -12.33
C PRO A 241 14.92 -0.97 -11.06
#